data_5a3f37c67391c3bd78d1f787c76d2221
#
_entry.id   5a3f37c67391c3bd78d1f787c76d2221
#
_cell.length_a   1.000
_cell.length_b   1.000
_cell.length_c   1.000
_cell.angle_alpha   90.00
_cell.angle_beta   90.00
_cell.angle_gamma   90.00
#
_symmetry.space_group_name_H-M   'P 1'
#
loop_
_entity.id
_entity.type
_entity.pdbx_description
1 polymer ?
#
loop_
_entity_poly.entity_id
_entity_poly.type
_entity_poly.pdbx_seq_one_letter_code
_entity_poly.pdbx_strand_id
1 'polypeptide(L)'
;RGKHLWLELDQRPWPCFHLGLTGRFQTRDVKPLKLASSNAVDDSDWPPRFSKIHLFMSNGAELAMTNKRRFGRIRLRKDPAKEPPINRLGFDPLLDLPSLRQFSELLAQRSASIKALLLDQSFAAGVGNWIADEILYQARVAPSRRADQLSPAEARQIRLRLKHIVETAVRVDARASHFPPSWIFHRRWGRKINSTLGGHRIEFLTLCGRTTAWVPALQK
;
A
#
# COMPACT_ATOMS: atom_id res chain seq x y z
N ARG A 1 -5.53 10.27 -0.05
CA ARG A 1 -6.47 9.15 -0.14
C ARG A 1 -5.86 8.03 -0.98
N GLY A 2 -5.87 6.82 -0.45
CA GLY A 2 -5.24 5.69 -1.10
C GLY A 2 -3.75 5.91 -1.34
N LYS A 3 -3.31 5.82 -2.60
CA LYS A 3 -1.92 6.06 -3.02
C LYS A 3 -1.78 7.37 -3.80
N HIS A 4 -2.71 8.30 -3.61
CA HIS A 4 -2.73 9.59 -4.28
C HIS A 4 -2.45 10.71 -3.29
N LEU A 5 -1.64 11.67 -3.73
CA LEU A 5 -1.31 12.91 -3.06
C LEU A 5 -1.64 14.05 -4.01
N TRP A 6 -2.14 15.16 -3.51
CA TRP A 6 -2.24 16.42 -4.26
C TRP A 6 -1.78 17.60 -3.42
N LEU A 7 -1.35 18.62 -4.09
CA LEU A 7 -0.97 19.89 -3.47
C LEU A 7 -2.05 20.91 -3.79
N GLU A 8 -2.62 21.48 -2.74
CA GLU A 8 -3.59 22.56 -2.85
C GLU A 8 -2.82 23.87 -3.00
N LEU A 9 -2.89 24.43 -4.21
CA LEU A 9 -2.28 25.71 -4.57
C LEU A 9 -3.31 26.81 -4.51
N ASP A 10 -2.86 28.06 -4.55
CA ASP A 10 -3.73 29.25 -4.55
C ASP A 10 -4.72 29.23 -5.71
N GLN A 11 -4.31 28.69 -6.83
CA GLN A 11 -5.14 28.57 -8.03
C GLN A 11 -5.28 27.13 -8.48
N ARG A 12 -6.42 26.79 -9.01
CA ARG A 12 -6.72 25.51 -9.67
C ARG A 12 -6.33 25.59 -11.15
N PRO A 13 -6.01 24.47 -11.81
CA PRO A 13 -6.06 23.09 -11.31
C PRO A 13 -4.87 22.72 -10.41
N TRP A 14 -5.10 21.81 -9.47
CA TRP A 14 -4.08 21.32 -8.53
C TRP A 14 -3.33 20.09 -9.06
N PRO A 15 -2.01 19.99 -8.84
CA PRO A 15 -1.23 18.83 -9.22
C PRO A 15 -1.51 17.65 -8.29
N CYS A 16 -1.89 16.52 -8.90
CA CYS A 16 -2.17 15.25 -8.26
C CYS A 16 -1.13 14.22 -8.66
N PHE A 17 -0.60 13.50 -7.70
CA PHE A 17 0.51 12.59 -7.86
C PHE A 17 0.11 11.17 -7.48
N HIS A 18 0.57 10.20 -8.28
CA HIS A 18 0.62 8.80 -7.93
C HIS A 18 2.05 8.33 -8.14
N LEU A 19 2.71 7.88 -7.07
CA LEU A 19 4.15 7.60 -7.10
C LEU A 19 4.52 6.29 -7.83
N GLY A 20 3.52 5.49 -8.21
CA GLY A 20 3.77 4.18 -8.84
C GLY A 20 4.46 3.23 -7.86
N LEU A 21 5.46 2.49 -8.36
CA LEU A 21 6.18 1.49 -7.56
C LEU A 21 7.49 2.00 -6.96
N THR A 22 8.10 3.03 -7.57
CA THR A 22 9.45 3.49 -7.23
C THR A 22 9.54 5.00 -7.12
N GLY A 23 8.42 5.70 -7.28
CA GLY A 23 8.38 7.14 -7.14
C GLY A 23 8.49 7.58 -5.69
N ARG A 24 9.10 8.72 -5.47
CA ARG A 24 9.20 9.37 -4.17
C ARG A 24 9.35 10.87 -4.33
N PHE A 25 8.96 11.60 -3.31
CA PHE A 25 9.35 12.99 -3.13
C PHE A 25 10.62 13.08 -2.30
N GLN A 26 11.46 14.05 -2.60
CA GLN A 26 12.67 14.39 -1.86
C GLN A 26 12.77 15.90 -1.76
N THR A 27 13.22 16.38 -0.62
CA THR A 27 13.63 17.78 -0.41
C THR A 27 15.14 17.86 -0.42
N ARG A 28 15.70 19.01 -0.81
CA ARG A 28 17.14 19.18 -0.99
C ARG A 28 17.94 18.82 0.25
N ASP A 29 17.50 19.27 1.41
CA ASP A 29 18.28 19.22 2.65
C ASP A 29 17.84 18.13 3.63
N VAL A 30 16.93 17.22 3.21
CA VAL A 30 16.40 16.16 4.06
C VAL A 30 16.76 14.79 3.53
N LYS A 31 17.41 13.97 4.37
CA LYS A 31 17.72 12.59 3.99
C LYS A 31 16.43 11.80 3.69
N PRO A 32 16.35 11.13 2.54
CA PRO A 32 15.16 10.39 2.16
C PRO A 32 14.91 9.22 3.11
N LEU A 33 13.64 8.95 3.39
CA LEU A 33 13.22 7.80 4.20
C LEU A 33 13.61 6.49 3.49
N LYS A 34 14.34 5.62 4.19
CA LYS A 34 14.69 4.28 3.70
C LYS A 34 13.50 3.32 3.91
N LEU A 35 12.82 2.95 2.84
CA LEU A 35 11.76 1.95 2.86
C LEU A 35 12.30 0.59 2.42
N ALA A 36 11.83 -0.50 3.05
CA ALA A 36 12.23 -1.87 2.69
C ALA A 36 11.91 -2.24 1.23
N SER A 37 10.95 -1.56 0.62
CA SER A 37 10.54 -1.74 -0.77
C SER A 37 11.33 -0.92 -1.78
N SER A 38 12.21 -0.02 -1.35
CA SER A 38 12.97 0.85 -2.23
C SER A 38 14.47 0.75 -1.94
N ASN A 39 15.24 0.33 -2.94
CA ASN A 39 16.67 0.58 -2.95
C ASN A 39 16.87 2.07 -3.15
N ALA A 40 17.07 2.80 -2.06
CA ALA A 40 17.42 4.21 -2.14
C ALA A 40 18.78 4.31 -2.84
N VAL A 41 18.81 4.85 -4.03
CA VAL A 41 20.06 5.35 -4.62
C VAL A 41 20.36 6.63 -3.86
N ASP A 42 21.47 6.68 -3.18
CA ASP A 42 22.00 7.88 -2.56
C ASP A 42 22.57 8.73 -3.72
N ASP A 43 21.70 9.53 -4.33
CA ASP A 43 22.12 10.50 -5.33
C ASP A 43 22.62 11.74 -4.56
N SER A 44 23.92 12.01 -4.62
CA SER A 44 24.54 13.22 -4.08
C SER A 44 24.13 14.47 -4.88
N ASP A 45 23.67 14.28 -6.11
CA ASP A 45 23.33 15.37 -7.03
C ASP A 45 21.92 15.89 -6.80
N TRP A 46 21.75 17.20 -6.91
CA TRP A 46 20.46 17.86 -6.85
C TRP A 46 20.12 18.61 -8.16
N PRO A 47 18.93 18.44 -8.73
CA PRO A 47 17.87 17.50 -8.34
C PRO A 47 18.29 16.03 -8.60
N PRO A 48 17.76 15.06 -7.81
CA PRO A 48 18.17 13.67 -7.92
C PRO A 48 17.94 13.10 -9.31
N ARG A 49 18.77 12.12 -9.72
CA ARG A 49 18.59 11.41 -10.99
C ARG A 49 17.17 10.83 -11.09
N PHE A 50 16.62 10.79 -12.29
CA PHE A 50 15.25 10.38 -12.59
C PHE A 50 14.15 11.31 -12.06
N SER A 51 14.46 12.55 -11.73
CA SER A 51 13.46 13.57 -11.42
C SER A 51 12.49 13.77 -12.58
N LYS A 52 11.21 13.94 -12.26
CA LYS A 52 10.10 14.14 -13.20
C LYS A 52 9.47 15.52 -13.04
N ILE A 53 9.55 16.06 -11.85
CA ILE A 53 9.16 17.42 -11.53
C ILE A 53 10.11 17.96 -10.45
N HIS A 54 10.40 19.24 -10.53
CA HIS A 54 11.15 19.98 -9.55
C HIS A 54 10.33 21.23 -9.23
N LEU A 55 10.00 21.40 -7.96
CA LEU A 55 9.17 22.50 -7.45
C LEU A 55 10.05 23.40 -6.59
N PHE A 56 9.93 24.69 -6.84
CA PHE A 56 10.55 25.75 -6.07
C PHE A 56 9.46 26.41 -5.23
N MET A 57 9.63 26.40 -3.93
CA MET A 57 8.67 26.98 -3.00
C MET A 57 9.05 28.42 -2.67
N SER A 58 8.08 29.26 -2.33
CA SER A 58 8.30 30.68 -2.01
C SER A 58 9.22 30.91 -0.81
N ASN A 59 9.32 29.93 0.09
CA ASN A 59 10.24 29.96 1.24
C ASN A 59 11.67 29.46 0.92
N GLY A 60 11.99 29.25 -0.38
CA GLY A 60 13.30 28.76 -0.82
C GLY A 60 13.47 27.25 -0.76
N ALA A 61 12.51 26.49 -0.23
CA ALA A 61 12.60 25.03 -0.22
C ALA A 61 12.43 24.47 -1.66
N GLU A 62 13.17 23.39 -1.93
CA GLU A 62 13.08 22.69 -3.21
C GLU A 62 12.55 21.26 -3.00
N LEU A 63 11.59 20.85 -3.81
CA LEU A 63 10.96 19.54 -3.78
C LEU A 63 11.03 18.86 -5.14
N ALA A 64 11.65 17.68 -5.21
CA ALA A 64 11.75 16.89 -6.43
C ALA A 64 10.96 15.59 -6.32
N MET A 65 10.20 15.25 -7.35
CA MET A 65 9.59 13.92 -7.51
C MET A 65 10.44 13.09 -8.46
N THR A 66 10.97 11.97 -7.97
CA THR A 66 11.72 11.01 -8.79
C THR A 66 10.84 9.80 -9.15
N ASN A 67 11.08 9.20 -10.33
CA ASN A 67 10.41 7.95 -10.74
C ASN A 67 11.22 7.19 -11.78
N LYS A 68 12.11 6.29 -11.34
CA LYS A 68 13.00 5.51 -12.20
C LYS A 68 12.24 4.63 -13.20
N ARG A 69 11.17 3.96 -12.77
CA ARG A 69 10.39 3.01 -13.59
C ARG A 69 9.29 3.66 -14.41
N ARG A 70 9.08 4.97 -14.29
CA ARG A 70 8.07 5.75 -15.02
C ARG A 70 6.61 5.29 -14.85
N PHE A 71 6.28 4.57 -13.78
CA PHE A 71 4.90 4.18 -13.44
C PHE A 71 4.15 5.23 -12.63
N GLY A 72 4.83 6.30 -12.21
CA GLY A 72 4.19 7.44 -11.60
C GLY A 72 3.30 8.20 -12.59
N ARG A 73 2.35 8.94 -12.03
CA ARG A 73 1.46 9.80 -12.82
C ARG A 73 1.35 11.16 -12.13
N ILE A 74 1.40 12.21 -12.94
CA ILE A 74 1.12 13.58 -12.53
C ILE A 74 -0.08 14.03 -13.34
N ARG A 75 -1.11 14.54 -12.69
CA ARG A 75 -2.34 15.03 -13.33
C ARG A 75 -2.75 16.34 -12.70
N LEU A 76 -3.27 17.23 -13.52
CA LEU A 76 -3.93 18.44 -13.03
C LEU A 76 -5.42 18.16 -12.85
N ARG A 77 -6.00 18.55 -11.69
CA ARG A 77 -7.41 18.39 -11.35
C ARG A 77 -7.99 19.66 -10.75
N LYS A 78 -9.19 20.02 -11.15
CA LYS A 78 -9.91 21.16 -10.55
C LYS A 78 -10.41 20.79 -9.16
N ASP A 79 -10.91 19.56 -8.99
CA ASP A 79 -11.34 19.00 -7.71
C ASP A 79 -10.88 17.53 -7.60
N PRO A 80 -9.68 17.29 -7.05
CA PRO A 80 -9.12 15.94 -6.95
C PRO A 80 -10.05 14.92 -6.31
N ALA A 81 -10.81 15.32 -5.29
CA ALA A 81 -11.71 14.41 -4.57
C ALA A 81 -12.91 13.97 -5.42
N LYS A 82 -13.36 14.81 -6.35
CA LYS A 82 -14.52 14.56 -7.20
C LYS A 82 -14.19 14.04 -8.59
N GLU A 83 -12.91 14.05 -8.98
CA GLU A 83 -12.47 13.65 -10.31
C GLU A 83 -11.75 12.29 -10.32
N PRO A 84 -11.79 11.54 -11.44
CA PRO A 84 -10.98 10.34 -11.58
C PRO A 84 -9.46 10.63 -11.48
N PRO A 85 -8.70 9.72 -10.90
CA PRO A 85 -9.11 8.39 -10.42
C PRO A 85 -9.62 8.36 -8.96
N ILE A 86 -9.53 9.47 -8.22
CA ILE A 86 -9.73 9.49 -6.76
C ILE A 86 -11.18 9.20 -6.39
N ASN A 87 -12.14 9.75 -7.12
CA ASN A 87 -13.57 9.51 -6.90
C ASN A 87 -14.05 8.08 -7.23
N ARG A 88 -13.18 7.26 -7.83
CA ARG A 88 -13.44 5.85 -8.15
C ARG A 88 -12.77 4.88 -7.17
N LEU A 89 -12.07 5.42 -6.18
CA LEU A 89 -11.45 4.60 -5.13
C LEU A 89 -12.52 4.08 -4.16
N GLY A 90 -12.33 2.86 -3.70
CA GLY A 90 -13.11 2.29 -2.61
C GLY A 90 -12.82 2.97 -1.27
N PHE A 91 -13.26 2.33 -0.19
CA PHE A 91 -12.98 2.84 1.16
C PHE A 91 -11.47 2.90 1.44
N ASP A 92 -11.06 3.91 2.16
CA ASP A 92 -9.68 4.02 2.67
C ASP A 92 -9.65 3.47 4.10
N PRO A 93 -8.84 2.44 4.40
CA PRO A 93 -8.81 1.81 5.73
C PRO A 93 -8.51 2.75 6.89
N LEU A 94 -7.88 3.89 6.60
CA LEU A 94 -7.53 4.90 7.59
C LEU A 94 -8.63 5.96 7.77
N LEU A 95 -9.35 6.30 6.68
CA LEU A 95 -10.25 7.45 6.66
C LEU A 95 -11.74 7.08 6.81
N ASP A 96 -12.16 5.99 6.15
CA ASP A 96 -13.58 5.65 6.02
C ASP A 96 -13.83 4.12 5.97
N LEU A 97 -13.13 3.38 6.84
CA LEU A 97 -13.31 1.92 6.94
C LEU A 97 -14.77 1.55 7.27
N PRO A 98 -15.47 0.77 6.45
CA PRO A 98 -16.87 0.39 6.65
C PRO A 98 -17.10 -0.32 8.00
N SER A 99 -18.32 -0.24 8.54
CA SER A 99 -18.73 -1.08 9.67
C SER A 99 -18.56 -2.57 9.33
N LEU A 100 -18.53 -3.44 10.34
CA LEU A 100 -18.38 -4.87 10.10
C LEU A 100 -19.50 -5.43 9.20
N ARG A 101 -20.73 -4.99 9.42
CA ARG A 101 -21.88 -5.38 8.58
C ARG A 101 -21.66 -4.99 7.12
N GLN A 102 -21.37 -3.72 6.86
CA GLN A 102 -21.11 -3.23 5.49
C GLN A 102 -19.92 -3.93 4.84
N PHE A 103 -18.84 -4.16 5.61
CA PHE A 103 -17.66 -4.86 5.11
C PHE A 103 -18.00 -6.30 4.70
N SER A 104 -18.80 -7.02 5.50
CA SER A 104 -19.25 -8.37 5.19
C SER A 104 -20.16 -8.40 3.95
N GLU A 105 -21.06 -7.43 3.81
CA GLU A 105 -21.92 -7.27 2.63
C GLU A 105 -21.09 -7.02 1.35
N LEU A 106 -20.04 -6.19 1.45
CA LEU A 106 -19.11 -5.93 0.33
C LEU A 106 -18.31 -7.18 -0.07
N LEU A 107 -17.91 -8.02 0.88
CA LEU A 107 -17.24 -9.29 0.60
C LEU A 107 -18.17 -10.29 -0.09
N ALA A 108 -19.38 -10.44 0.42
CA ALA A 108 -20.38 -11.38 -0.11
C ALA A 108 -20.75 -11.12 -1.58
N GLN A 109 -20.57 -9.90 -2.07
CA GLN A 109 -20.82 -9.51 -3.46
C GLN A 109 -19.66 -9.81 -4.42
N ARG A 110 -18.57 -10.43 -3.97
CA ARG A 110 -17.32 -10.57 -4.74
C ARG A 110 -16.84 -12.02 -4.75
N SER A 111 -16.84 -12.63 -5.93
CA SER A 111 -16.36 -14.02 -6.14
C SER A 111 -14.83 -14.11 -6.33
N ALA A 112 -14.14 -12.96 -6.44
CA ALA A 112 -12.70 -12.93 -6.56
C ALA A 112 -11.99 -13.48 -5.31
N SER A 113 -10.72 -13.91 -5.45
CA SER A 113 -9.92 -14.27 -4.29
C SER A 113 -9.77 -13.07 -3.36
N ILE A 114 -9.76 -13.31 -2.06
CA ILE A 114 -9.64 -12.24 -1.04
C ILE A 114 -8.38 -11.41 -1.23
N LYS A 115 -7.28 -12.04 -1.68
CA LYS A 115 -6.06 -11.32 -2.02
C LYS A 115 -6.25 -10.36 -3.19
N ALA A 116 -6.91 -10.81 -4.27
CA ALA A 116 -7.22 -9.97 -5.42
C ALA A 116 -8.09 -8.78 -5.02
N LEU A 117 -9.13 -9.05 -4.23
CA LEU A 117 -10.04 -8.03 -3.77
C LEU A 117 -9.36 -6.97 -2.89
N LEU A 118 -8.51 -7.37 -1.97
CA LEU A 118 -7.72 -6.43 -1.14
C LEU A 118 -6.76 -5.57 -1.97
N LEU A 119 -6.32 -6.04 -3.12
CA LEU A 119 -5.46 -5.28 -4.04
C LEU A 119 -6.24 -4.35 -4.98
N ASP A 120 -7.53 -4.56 -5.13
CA ASP A 120 -8.40 -3.72 -5.94
C ASP A 120 -8.61 -2.37 -5.26
N GLN A 121 -8.10 -1.32 -5.87
CA GLN A 121 -8.19 0.04 -5.32
C GLN A 121 -9.62 0.59 -5.34
N SER A 122 -10.53 0.01 -6.13
CA SER A 122 -11.96 0.33 -6.10
C SER A 122 -12.69 -0.34 -4.93
N PHE A 123 -12.05 -1.32 -4.27
CA PHE A 123 -12.55 -1.93 -3.04
C PHE A 123 -11.86 -1.33 -1.82
N ALA A 124 -10.51 -1.42 -1.71
CA ALA A 124 -9.73 -0.96 -0.57
C ALA A 124 -8.59 -0.03 -1.02
N ALA A 125 -8.86 1.26 -1.00
CA ALA A 125 -7.90 2.27 -1.41
C ALA A 125 -6.63 2.24 -0.55
N GLY A 126 -5.47 2.29 -1.19
CA GLY A 126 -4.18 2.31 -0.49
C GLY A 126 -3.59 0.94 -0.16
N VAL A 127 -4.39 -0.12 -0.07
CA VAL A 127 -3.88 -1.46 0.21
C VAL A 127 -2.95 -1.93 -0.92
N GLY A 128 -1.72 -2.26 -0.54
CA GLY A 128 -0.69 -2.75 -1.43
C GLY A 128 -0.32 -4.20 -1.14
N ASN A 129 0.60 -4.75 -1.94
CA ASN A 129 0.90 -6.17 -1.91
C ASN A 129 1.36 -6.67 -0.53
N TRP A 130 2.27 -5.96 0.13
CA TRP A 130 2.76 -6.39 1.43
C TRP A 130 1.69 -6.24 2.53
N ILE A 131 0.86 -5.20 2.46
CA ILE A 131 -0.25 -4.99 3.41
C ILE A 131 -1.26 -6.13 3.27
N ALA A 132 -1.62 -6.51 2.05
CA ALA A 132 -2.56 -7.62 1.83
C ALA A 132 -2.00 -8.97 2.31
N ASP A 133 -0.69 -9.25 2.10
CA ASP A 133 -0.05 -10.45 2.65
C ASP A 133 -0.12 -10.46 4.18
N GLU A 134 0.22 -9.34 4.81
CA GLU A 134 0.22 -9.20 6.28
C GLU A 134 -1.18 -9.37 6.87
N ILE A 135 -2.20 -8.74 6.25
CA ILE A 135 -3.60 -8.87 6.68
C ILE A 135 -4.03 -10.33 6.68
N LEU A 136 -3.81 -11.03 5.58
CA LEU A 136 -4.25 -12.42 5.41
C LEU A 136 -3.47 -13.38 6.31
N TYR A 137 -2.18 -13.14 6.52
CA TYR A 137 -1.39 -13.89 7.48
C TYR A 137 -1.93 -13.75 8.91
N GLN A 138 -2.17 -12.53 9.36
CA GLN A 138 -2.68 -12.26 10.71
C GLN A 138 -4.15 -12.67 10.89
N ALA A 139 -4.96 -12.62 9.84
CA ALA A 139 -6.33 -13.11 9.84
C ALA A 139 -6.45 -14.63 9.73
N ARG A 140 -5.35 -15.34 9.44
CA ARG A 140 -5.32 -16.81 9.24
C ARG A 140 -6.16 -17.28 8.05
N VAL A 141 -6.29 -16.45 7.00
CA VAL A 141 -7.07 -16.75 5.82
C VAL A 141 -6.14 -16.97 4.62
N ALA A 142 -6.37 -18.06 3.90
CA ALA A 142 -5.61 -18.36 2.69
C ALA A 142 -5.84 -17.29 1.61
N PRO A 143 -4.80 -16.82 0.92
CA PRO A 143 -4.92 -15.70 -0.03
C PRO A 143 -5.77 -16.03 -1.26
N SER A 144 -5.93 -17.30 -1.61
CA SER A 144 -6.75 -17.80 -2.71
C SER A 144 -8.23 -17.99 -2.38
N ARG A 145 -8.63 -17.93 -1.10
CA ARG A 145 -10.04 -18.06 -0.68
C ARG A 145 -10.90 -17.03 -1.40
N ARG A 146 -12.07 -17.45 -1.86
CA ARG A 146 -13.07 -16.55 -2.44
C ARG A 146 -13.65 -15.64 -1.36
N ALA A 147 -13.82 -14.37 -1.68
CA ALA A 147 -14.31 -13.39 -0.72
C ALA A 147 -15.76 -13.66 -0.28
N ASP A 148 -16.62 -14.14 -1.22
CA ASP A 148 -18.02 -14.50 -0.96
C ASP A 148 -18.21 -15.78 -0.14
N GLN A 149 -17.14 -16.55 0.09
CA GLN A 149 -17.14 -17.79 0.89
C GLN A 149 -16.50 -17.63 2.28
N LEU A 150 -16.16 -16.40 2.65
CA LEU A 150 -15.59 -16.14 3.97
C LEU A 150 -16.71 -16.17 5.03
N SER A 151 -16.41 -16.84 6.13
CA SER A 151 -17.30 -16.84 7.30
C SER A 151 -17.35 -15.44 7.96
N PRO A 152 -18.39 -15.14 8.74
CA PRO A 152 -18.47 -13.89 9.49
C PRO A 152 -17.26 -13.66 10.43
N ALA A 153 -16.70 -14.73 10.99
CA ALA A 153 -15.52 -14.65 11.84
C ALA A 153 -14.27 -14.25 11.04
N GLU A 154 -14.06 -14.84 9.87
CA GLU A 154 -12.95 -14.48 8.97
C GLU A 154 -13.08 -13.04 8.46
N ALA A 155 -14.27 -12.61 8.04
CA ALA A 155 -14.54 -11.24 7.64
C ALA A 155 -14.22 -10.23 8.76
N ARG A 156 -14.62 -10.55 9.99
CA ARG A 156 -14.29 -9.76 11.18
C ARG A 156 -12.76 -9.66 11.39
N GLN A 157 -12.04 -10.81 11.31
CA GLN A 157 -10.60 -10.81 11.45
C GLN A 157 -9.90 -10.01 10.36
N ILE A 158 -10.27 -10.18 9.09
CA ILE A 158 -9.69 -9.41 7.98
C ILE A 158 -9.89 -7.90 8.22
N ARG A 159 -11.11 -7.48 8.55
CA ARG A 159 -11.40 -6.06 8.82
C ARG A 159 -10.57 -5.51 10.00
N LEU A 160 -10.47 -6.28 11.10
CA LEU A 160 -9.70 -5.89 12.27
C LEU A 160 -8.21 -5.74 11.94
N ARG A 161 -7.64 -6.71 11.19
CA ARG A 161 -6.23 -6.68 10.80
C ARG A 161 -5.94 -5.61 9.77
N LEU A 162 -6.86 -5.36 8.83
CA LEU A 162 -6.77 -4.26 7.87
C LEU A 162 -6.60 -2.92 8.59
N LYS A 163 -7.47 -2.62 9.56
CA LYS A 163 -7.37 -1.41 10.37
C LYS A 163 -6.03 -1.34 11.11
N HIS A 164 -5.73 -2.35 11.89
CA HIS A 164 -4.54 -2.40 12.76
C HIS A 164 -3.22 -2.25 11.98
N ILE A 165 -3.08 -2.96 10.86
CA ILE A 165 -1.85 -2.94 10.06
C ILE A 165 -1.64 -1.58 9.41
N VAL A 166 -2.70 -0.98 8.85
CA VAL A 166 -2.60 0.33 8.21
C VAL A 166 -2.31 1.43 9.24
N GLU A 167 -3.01 1.44 10.36
CA GLU A 167 -2.75 2.40 11.46
C GLU A 167 -1.32 2.27 12.01
N THR A 168 -0.84 1.03 12.18
CA THR A 168 0.54 0.79 12.64
C THR A 168 1.55 1.30 11.61
N ALA A 169 1.34 0.99 10.33
CA ALA A 169 2.25 1.42 9.26
C ALA A 169 2.35 2.95 9.18
N VAL A 170 1.22 3.65 9.27
CA VAL A 170 1.18 5.11 9.24
C VAL A 170 1.85 5.71 10.46
N ARG A 171 1.55 5.20 11.66
CA ARG A 171 2.11 5.71 12.92
C ARG A 171 3.64 5.66 12.96
N VAL A 172 4.26 4.71 12.28
CA VAL A 172 5.72 4.54 12.26
C VAL A 172 6.35 4.94 10.92
N ASP A 173 5.66 5.75 10.09
CA ASP A 173 6.13 6.21 8.77
C ASP A 173 6.58 5.07 7.86
N ALA A 174 5.95 3.91 7.97
CA ALA A 174 6.33 2.67 7.27
C ALA A 174 7.80 2.25 7.47
N ARG A 175 8.44 2.68 8.55
CA ARG A 175 9.82 2.28 8.91
C ARG A 175 9.83 0.81 9.31
N ALA A 176 10.44 -0.02 8.47
CA ALA A 176 10.46 -1.48 8.61
C ALA A 176 11.00 -1.95 9.98
N SER A 177 11.97 -1.24 10.55
CA SER A 177 12.56 -1.55 11.86
C SER A 177 11.58 -1.38 13.03
N HIS A 178 10.49 -0.63 12.83
CA HIS A 178 9.48 -0.38 13.84
C HIS A 178 8.25 -1.30 13.71
N PHE A 179 8.21 -2.15 12.69
CA PHE A 179 7.15 -3.17 12.59
C PHE A 179 7.42 -4.33 13.56
N PRO A 180 6.38 -4.92 14.17
CA PRO A 180 6.54 -6.06 15.06
C PRO A 180 7.33 -7.20 14.38
N PRO A 181 8.30 -7.84 15.08
CA PRO A 181 9.13 -8.92 14.50
C PRO A 181 8.32 -10.13 14.04
N SER A 182 7.11 -10.31 14.58
CA SER A 182 6.16 -11.39 14.24
C SER A 182 5.45 -11.18 12.90
N TRP A 183 5.63 -10.04 12.24
CA TRP A 183 5.00 -9.77 10.95
C TRP A 183 5.67 -10.56 9.83
N ILE A 184 4.86 -11.12 8.92
CA ILE A 184 5.37 -11.78 7.71
C ILE A 184 6.11 -10.80 6.81
N PHE A 185 5.86 -9.51 6.97
CA PHE A 185 6.56 -8.42 6.31
C PHE A 185 8.08 -8.61 6.29
N HIS A 186 8.69 -9.01 7.40
CA HIS A 186 10.14 -9.16 7.51
C HIS A 186 10.70 -10.34 6.72
N ARG A 187 9.86 -11.30 6.34
CA ARG A 187 10.27 -12.55 5.69
C ARG A 187 9.85 -12.66 4.22
N ARG A 188 9.04 -11.74 3.74
CA ARG A 188 8.47 -11.79 2.39
C ARG A 188 9.40 -11.31 1.27
N TRP A 189 10.53 -10.72 1.60
CA TRP A 189 11.44 -10.14 0.62
C TRP A 189 12.49 -11.14 0.13
N GLY A 190 12.78 -11.12 -1.19
CA GLY A 190 13.84 -11.93 -1.77
C GLY A 190 13.52 -13.41 -1.97
N ARG A 191 12.28 -13.86 -1.69
CA ARG A 191 11.82 -15.28 -1.87
C ARG A 191 12.82 -16.28 -1.31
N LYS A 192 13.32 -16.06 -0.11
CA LYS A 192 14.32 -16.95 0.51
C LYS A 192 13.73 -18.34 0.71
N ILE A 193 14.38 -19.35 0.11
CA ILE A 193 14.05 -20.76 0.29
C ILE A 193 14.18 -21.11 1.77
N ASN A 194 13.24 -21.88 2.32
CA ASN A 194 13.19 -22.31 3.73
C ASN A 194 13.01 -21.16 4.77
N SER A 195 12.47 -20.03 4.35
CA SER A 195 12.09 -19.00 5.31
C SER A 195 10.96 -19.48 6.21
N THR A 196 11.12 -19.29 7.52
CA THR A 196 10.10 -19.68 8.53
C THR A 196 9.64 -18.48 9.36
N LEU A 197 8.42 -18.58 9.90
CA LEU A 197 7.86 -17.62 10.83
C LEU A 197 7.07 -18.36 11.91
N GLY A 198 7.45 -18.17 13.18
CA GLY A 198 6.85 -18.92 14.29
C GLY A 198 6.96 -20.44 14.14
N GLY A 199 8.06 -20.96 13.60
CA GLY A 199 8.27 -22.39 13.35
C GLY A 199 7.60 -22.94 12.09
N HIS A 200 6.78 -22.16 11.37
CA HIS A 200 6.07 -22.59 10.18
C HIS A 200 6.73 -22.08 8.91
N ARG A 201 6.78 -22.93 7.87
CA ARG A 201 7.34 -22.57 6.56
C ARG A 201 6.51 -21.51 5.87
N ILE A 202 7.21 -20.52 5.29
CA ILE A 202 6.60 -19.52 4.41
C ILE A 202 6.72 -20.03 2.97
N GLU A 203 5.61 -19.97 2.25
CA GLU A 203 5.55 -20.28 0.83
C GLU A 203 5.27 -19.05 0.00
N PHE A 204 5.67 -19.11 -1.27
CA PHE A 204 5.46 -18.04 -2.22
C PHE A 204 4.71 -18.57 -3.43
N LEU A 205 3.64 -17.89 -3.77
CA LEU A 205 2.85 -18.19 -4.95
C LEU A 205 2.58 -16.88 -5.74
N THR A 206 2.12 -17.02 -6.96
CA THR A 206 1.74 -15.87 -7.78
C THR A 206 0.22 -15.81 -7.88
N LEU A 207 -0.39 -14.76 -7.33
CA LEU A 207 -1.81 -14.46 -7.47
C LEU A 207 -1.98 -13.08 -8.11
N CYS A 208 -2.86 -12.99 -9.11
CA CYS A 208 -3.16 -11.73 -9.80
C CYS A 208 -1.90 -10.99 -10.28
N GLY A 209 -0.91 -11.73 -10.81
CA GLY A 209 0.36 -11.19 -11.28
C GLY A 209 1.27 -10.65 -10.17
N ARG A 210 0.99 -10.96 -8.89
CA ARG A 210 1.75 -10.49 -7.73
C ARG A 210 2.29 -11.66 -6.92
N THR A 211 3.56 -11.56 -6.51
CA THR A 211 4.13 -12.49 -5.53
C THR A 211 3.39 -12.33 -4.22
N THR A 212 2.92 -13.44 -3.68
CA THR A 212 2.19 -13.55 -2.40
C THR A 212 3.00 -14.41 -1.45
N ALA A 213 3.34 -13.90 -0.30
CA ALA A 213 3.94 -14.67 0.78
C ALA A 213 2.84 -15.12 1.74
N TRP A 214 2.81 -16.40 2.11
CA TRP A 214 1.82 -16.95 3.02
C TRP A 214 2.35 -18.15 3.79
N VAL A 215 1.65 -18.57 4.82
CA VAL A 215 2.00 -19.70 5.71
C VAL A 215 0.87 -20.73 5.63
N PRO A 216 0.98 -21.79 4.76
CA PRO A 216 -0.10 -22.76 4.54
C PRO A 216 -0.57 -23.48 5.81
N ALA A 217 0.34 -23.74 6.73
CA ALA A 217 0.01 -24.39 8.01
C ALA A 217 -0.93 -23.57 8.90
N LEU A 218 -0.99 -22.23 8.69
CA LEU A 218 -1.74 -21.32 9.55
C LEU A 218 -2.92 -20.66 8.83
N GLN A 219 -2.90 -20.56 7.51
CA GLN A 219 -3.91 -19.85 6.70
C GLN A 219 -4.78 -20.90 5.99
N LYS A 220 -6.06 -20.92 6.33
CA LYS A 220 -7.05 -21.87 5.79
C LYS A 220 -7.97 -21.21 4.77
#